data_25bfd14e18300c3265718eff7a2ea7f2
#
_entry.id   25bfd14e18300c3265718eff7a2ea7f2
#
_cell.length_a   1.000
_cell.length_b   1.000
_cell.length_c   1.000
_cell.angle_alpha   90.00
_cell.angle_beta   90.00
_cell.angle_gamma   90.00
#
_symmetry.space_group_name_H-M   'P 1'
#
loop_
_entity.id
_entity.type
_entity.pdbx_description
1 polymer ?
#
loop_
_entity_poly.entity_id
_entity_poly.type
_entity_poly.pdbx_seq_one_letter_code
_entity_poly.pdbx_strand_id
1 'polypeptide(L)'
;PDVASCLATAPLAPGIDRPGAGLTGAGRSVSMTVVRVTAVEIPTRVLVFGMARPDGTIDGPELYDVAEACGHTDEQLRSCLRRLVAEGLLDREGSGRQATFRTTPSGDQLRAGSMRRHEMAYRQDQKGQGWDGHWHLVAFAIPEHKRAARDRLRDRLLDEGGAPVNNGMYVSAHPWEDTVRRIADHLDVADRLTLASTQDLEVGGVRAARELARALWPVDEIGAAYSRFVREHSDVVPTLERLRARHDRIADSDFLPGALRMVIAFQEVFLRDPLLPPELLPRPWPGRAARELLLTSRRLALRLRAEHERPALFAAFDQFADQAP
;
A
#
# COMPACT_ATOMS: atom_id res chain seq x y z
N PRO A 1 7.70 -12.23 -7.41
CA PRO A 1 6.63 -11.30 -7.76
C PRO A 1 6.15 -10.62 -6.49
N ASP A 2 6.48 -9.35 -6.40
CA ASP A 2 6.20 -8.50 -5.25
C ASP A 2 4.71 -8.13 -5.20
N VAL A 3 4.19 -7.80 -4.01
CA VAL A 3 2.81 -7.29 -3.85
C VAL A 3 2.59 -6.05 -4.73
N ALA A 4 3.63 -5.23 -4.94
CA ALA A 4 3.63 -4.12 -5.88
C ALA A 4 3.36 -4.55 -7.32
N SER A 5 3.99 -5.63 -7.80
CA SER A 5 3.81 -6.17 -9.15
C SER A 5 2.42 -6.78 -9.38
N CYS A 6 1.75 -7.24 -8.32
CA CYS A 6 0.40 -7.81 -8.41
C CYS A 6 -0.72 -6.76 -8.41
N LEU A 7 -0.44 -5.53 -7.95
CA LEU A 7 -1.39 -4.42 -8.02
C LEU A 7 -1.29 -3.63 -9.33
N ALA A 8 -0.18 -3.77 -10.07
CA ALA A 8 0.10 -3.00 -11.29
C ALA A 8 -0.45 -3.62 -12.60
N THR A 9 -1.00 -4.84 -12.57
CA THR A 9 -1.48 -5.52 -13.78
C THR A 9 -2.99 -5.70 -13.82
N ALA A 10 -3.73 -4.59 -13.96
CA ALA A 10 -5.08 -4.61 -14.50
C ALA A 10 -5.19 -3.57 -15.60
N PRO A 11 -5.55 -3.94 -16.86
CA PRO A 11 -5.73 -2.97 -17.94
C PRO A 11 -7.02 -2.18 -17.75
N LEU A 12 -6.92 -0.86 -17.93
CA LEU A 12 -8.05 0.06 -18.04
C LEU A 12 -8.88 -0.30 -19.28
N ALA A 13 -10.14 -0.69 -19.08
CA ALA A 13 -11.12 -0.80 -20.17
C ALA A 13 -11.88 0.52 -20.34
N PRO A 14 -12.19 0.93 -21.59
CA PRO A 14 -12.85 2.21 -21.88
C PRO A 14 -14.36 2.17 -21.63
N GLY A 15 -14.91 3.33 -21.23
CA GLY A 15 -16.31 3.51 -20.85
C GLY A 15 -17.32 3.38 -21.98
N ILE A 16 -18.58 3.10 -21.58
CA ILE A 16 -19.79 3.29 -22.40
C ILE A 16 -20.87 4.00 -21.57
N ASP A 17 -21.53 4.93 -22.26
CA ASP A 17 -22.51 5.93 -21.82
C ASP A 17 -23.98 5.41 -21.70
N ARG A 18 -24.72 5.93 -20.67
CA ARG A 18 -26.13 6.45 -20.59
C ARG A 18 -27.37 5.56 -20.83
N PRO A 19 -28.59 6.16 -20.54
CA PRO A 19 -29.26 6.44 -19.26
C PRO A 19 -30.67 5.82 -19.17
N GLY A 20 -31.34 5.88 -18.02
CA GLY A 20 -32.78 5.56 -17.94
C GLY A 20 -33.41 5.89 -16.58
N ALA A 21 -34.33 6.84 -16.58
CA ALA A 21 -35.11 7.31 -15.47
C ALA A 21 -36.32 6.41 -15.13
N GLY A 22 -36.79 6.44 -13.87
CA GLY A 22 -38.06 5.90 -13.44
C GLY A 22 -38.35 6.11 -11.96
N LEU A 23 -39.33 6.97 -11.66
CA LEU A 23 -39.83 7.37 -10.36
C LEU A 23 -40.78 6.29 -9.74
N THR A 24 -40.78 6.13 -8.44
CA THR A 24 -41.85 6.36 -7.44
C THR A 24 -41.83 5.39 -6.28
N GLY A 25 -42.10 5.91 -5.06
CA GLY A 25 -42.71 5.14 -3.98
C GLY A 25 -42.00 5.20 -2.61
N ALA A 26 -42.62 5.92 -1.69
CA ALA A 26 -42.15 6.26 -0.37
C ALA A 26 -41.89 5.07 0.59
N GLY A 27 -40.76 5.11 1.25
CA GLY A 27 -40.43 4.36 2.45
C GLY A 27 -39.19 5.02 3.05
N ARG A 28 -39.29 5.64 4.23
CA ARG A 28 -38.17 6.27 4.91
C ARG A 28 -37.16 5.23 5.39
N SER A 29 -36.37 4.74 4.46
CA SER A 29 -35.06 4.18 4.71
C SER A 29 -34.08 5.34 4.55
N VAL A 30 -33.27 5.63 5.55
CA VAL A 30 -32.17 6.60 5.44
C VAL A 30 -31.15 5.96 4.51
N SER A 31 -31.38 6.11 3.22
CA SER A 31 -30.42 5.74 2.19
C SER A 31 -29.26 6.71 2.32
N MET A 32 -28.20 6.22 2.93
CA MET A 32 -26.91 6.91 2.87
C MET A 32 -26.55 7.02 1.38
N THR A 33 -26.50 8.25 0.87
CA THR A 33 -25.91 8.52 -0.43
C THR A 33 -24.44 8.14 -0.37
N VAL A 34 -24.17 6.88 -0.64
CA VAL A 34 -22.81 6.37 -0.87
C VAL A 34 -22.28 7.19 -2.02
N VAL A 35 -21.28 7.99 -1.75
CA VAL A 35 -20.48 8.68 -2.79
C VAL A 35 -20.20 7.65 -3.87
N ARG A 36 -20.70 7.88 -5.07
CA ARG A 36 -20.40 7.06 -6.25
C ARG A 36 -18.93 7.27 -6.59
N VAL A 37 -18.06 6.59 -5.86
CA VAL A 37 -16.70 6.32 -6.31
C VAL A 37 -16.84 5.28 -7.41
N THR A 38 -16.35 5.57 -8.60
CA THR A 38 -16.21 4.61 -9.70
C THR A 38 -15.73 3.29 -9.13
N ALA A 39 -16.39 2.19 -9.52
CA ALA A 39 -16.13 0.87 -8.98
C ALA A 39 -14.68 0.46 -9.24
N VAL A 40 -13.81 0.74 -8.31
CA VAL A 40 -12.46 0.15 -8.27
C VAL A 40 -12.68 -1.32 -7.89
N GLU A 41 -12.35 -2.20 -8.80
CA GLU A 41 -12.41 -3.64 -8.55
C GLU A 41 -11.41 -3.97 -7.44
N ILE A 42 -11.91 -4.50 -6.33
CA ILE A 42 -11.09 -4.87 -5.17
C ILE A 42 -10.29 -6.13 -5.53
N PRO A 43 -8.94 -6.10 -5.57
CA PRO A 43 -8.18 -7.30 -5.82
C PRO A 43 -8.36 -8.30 -4.66
N THR A 44 -8.90 -9.49 -4.94
CA THR A 44 -9.15 -10.54 -3.94
C THR A 44 -7.91 -10.88 -3.10
N ARG A 45 -6.71 -10.78 -3.69
CA ARG A 45 -5.44 -11.02 -2.99
C ARG A 45 -5.17 -10.00 -1.87
N VAL A 46 -5.52 -8.74 -2.07
CA VAL A 46 -5.39 -7.68 -1.05
C VAL A 46 -6.30 -7.98 0.13
N LEU A 47 -7.54 -8.40 -0.15
CA LEU A 47 -8.48 -8.84 0.87
C LEU A 47 -7.92 -10.02 1.68
N VAL A 48 -7.46 -11.09 1.02
CA VAL A 48 -6.94 -12.29 1.68
C VAL A 48 -5.78 -11.95 2.62
N PHE A 49 -4.77 -11.22 2.16
CA PHE A 49 -3.66 -10.80 3.02
C PHE A 49 -4.07 -9.77 4.08
N GLY A 50 -5.08 -8.95 3.78
CA GLY A 50 -5.66 -8.02 4.74
C GLY A 50 -6.36 -8.70 5.92
N MET A 51 -6.83 -9.94 5.73
CA MET A 51 -7.46 -10.75 6.78
C MET A 51 -6.47 -11.55 7.64
N ALA A 52 -5.17 -11.50 7.29
CA ALA A 52 -4.17 -12.21 8.09
C ALA A 52 -3.93 -11.51 9.44
N ARG A 53 -4.14 -12.26 10.52
CA ARG A 53 -3.85 -11.84 11.90
C ARG A 53 -2.34 -11.65 12.10
N PRO A 54 -1.90 -11.02 13.20
CA PRO A 54 -0.47 -10.84 13.49
C PRO A 54 0.33 -12.15 13.47
N ASP A 55 -0.26 -13.27 13.89
CA ASP A 55 0.34 -14.60 13.88
C ASP A 55 0.31 -15.32 12.51
N GLY A 56 -0.17 -14.63 11.48
CA GLY A 56 -0.26 -15.14 10.11
C GLY A 56 -1.51 -15.99 9.84
N THR A 57 -2.39 -16.21 10.82
CA THR A 57 -3.62 -16.99 10.62
C THR A 57 -4.70 -16.20 9.90
N ILE A 58 -5.46 -16.88 9.05
CA ILE A 58 -6.64 -16.37 8.34
C ILE A 58 -7.77 -17.36 8.58
N ASP A 59 -8.82 -16.92 9.25
CA ASP A 59 -10.00 -17.71 9.51
C ASP A 59 -10.86 -17.78 8.25
N GLY A 60 -11.18 -18.99 7.78
CA GLY A 60 -11.93 -19.18 6.55
C GLY A 60 -13.35 -18.62 6.61
N PRO A 61 -14.19 -19.01 7.59
CA PRO A 61 -15.52 -18.45 7.75
C PRO A 61 -15.53 -16.92 7.71
N GLU A 62 -14.71 -16.27 8.53
CA GLU A 62 -14.59 -14.81 8.59
C GLU A 62 -14.15 -14.20 7.25
N LEU A 63 -13.17 -14.82 6.57
CA LEU A 63 -12.71 -14.38 5.26
C LEU A 63 -13.82 -14.44 4.21
N TYR A 64 -14.63 -15.52 4.19
CA TYR A 64 -15.73 -15.64 3.26
C TYR A 64 -16.83 -14.60 3.50
N ASP A 65 -17.17 -14.35 4.76
CA ASP A 65 -18.18 -13.37 5.14
C ASP A 65 -17.74 -11.94 4.77
N VAL A 66 -16.48 -11.59 5.03
CA VAL A 66 -15.92 -10.28 4.61
C VAL A 66 -15.82 -10.17 3.09
N ALA A 67 -15.45 -11.23 2.39
CA ALA A 67 -15.39 -11.25 0.93
C ALA A 67 -16.76 -11.03 0.30
N GLU A 68 -17.80 -11.68 0.79
CA GLU A 68 -19.18 -11.50 0.37
C GLU A 68 -19.67 -10.07 0.63
N ALA A 69 -19.42 -9.52 1.83
CA ALA A 69 -19.72 -8.13 2.17
C ALA A 69 -19.02 -7.14 1.24
N CYS A 70 -17.83 -7.47 0.72
CA CYS A 70 -17.07 -6.67 -0.23
C CYS A 70 -17.43 -6.91 -1.70
N GLY A 71 -18.42 -7.77 -1.99
CA GLY A 71 -18.91 -8.05 -3.33
C GLY A 71 -18.11 -9.10 -4.11
N HIS A 72 -17.26 -9.87 -3.44
CA HIS A 72 -16.57 -11.00 -4.05
C HIS A 72 -17.44 -12.25 -4.08
N THR A 73 -17.34 -13.02 -5.16
CA THR A 73 -17.97 -14.33 -5.22
C THR A 73 -17.10 -15.40 -4.56
N ASP A 74 -17.75 -16.46 -4.04
CA ASP A 74 -17.07 -17.64 -3.51
C ASP A 74 -16.05 -18.24 -4.49
N GLU A 75 -16.34 -18.17 -5.79
CA GLU A 75 -15.46 -18.72 -6.81
C GLU A 75 -14.21 -17.88 -7.02
N GLN A 76 -14.35 -16.54 -7.04
CA GLN A 76 -13.21 -15.62 -7.10
C GLN A 76 -12.29 -15.84 -5.90
N LEU A 77 -12.86 -15.94 -4.69
CA LEU A 77 -12.10 -16.17 -3.48
C LEU A 77 -11.39 -17.53 -3.51
N ARG A 78 -12.11 -18.63 -3.84
CA ARG A 78 -11.52 -19.96 -3.96
C ARG A 78 -10.40 -20.05 -4.99
N SER A 79 -10.58 -19.37 -6.12
CA SER A 79 -9.55 -19.31 -7.17
C SER A 79 -8.30 -18.57 -6.68
N CYS A 80 -8.48 -17.44 -5.99
CA CYS A 80 -7.37 -16.70 -5.39
C CYS A 80 -6.62 -17.54 -4.34
N LEU A 81 -7.34 -18.17 -3.41
CA LEU A 81 -6.76 -18.99 -2.35
C LEU A 81 -5.95 -20.18 -2.92
N ARG A 82 -6.51 -20.90 -3.91
CA ARG A 82 -5.77 -22.00 -4.58
C ARG A 82 -4.46 -21.51 -5.20
N ARG A 83 -4.47 -20.33 -5.84
CA ARG A 83 -3.28 -19.74 -6.44
C ARG A 83 -2.25 -19.36 -5.38
N LEU A 84 -2.66 -18.71 -4.27
CA LEU A 84 -1.76 -18.35 -3.19
C LEU A 84 -1.12 -19.56 -2.50
N VAL A 85 -1.85 -20.66 -2.37
CA VAL A 85 -1.31 -21.94 -1.88
C VAL A 85 -0.33 -22.54 -2.89
N ALA A 86 -0.66 -22.54 -4.19
CA ALA A 86 0.21 -23.03 -5.23
C ALA A 86 1.51 -22.19 -5.39
N GLU A 87 1.42 -20.89 -5.11
CA GLU A 87 2.59 -19.98 -5.07
C GLU A 87 3.44 -20.16 -3.79
N GLY A 88 3.02 -21.02 -2.85
CA GLY A 88 3.71 -21.23 -1.58
C GLY A 88 3.67 -20.03 -0.64
N LEU A 89 2.65 -19.19 -0.74
CA LEU A 89 2.45 -18.00 0.12
C LEU A 89 1.51 -18.28 1.28
N LEU A 90 0.63 -19.26 1.13
CA LEU A 90 -0.29 -19.73 2.16
C LEU A 90 -0.22 -21.25 2.29
N ASP A 91 -0.28 -21.73 3.53
CA ASP A 91 -0.64 -23.10 3.85
C ASP A 91 -2.13 -23.17 4.15
N ARG A 92 -2.74 -24.35 3.90
CA ARG A 92 -4.16 -24.60 4.16
C ARG A 92 -4.34 -25.78 5.07
N GLU A 93 -5.16 -25.62 6.10
CA GLU A 93 -5.60 -26.66 7.00
C GLU A 93 -7.13 -26.81 6.91
N GLY A 94 -7.61 -28.03 6.73
CA GLY A 94 -9.04 -28.33 6.58
C GLY A 94 -9.55 -28.15 5.14
N SER A 95 -10.88 -28.08 5.00
CA SER A 95 -11.55 -28.06 3.69
C SER A 95 -12.77 -27.13 3.64
N GLY A 96 -13.14 -26.70 2.43
CA GLY A 96 -14.30 -25.83 2.20
C GLY A 96 -14.14 -24.45 2.82
N ARG A 97 -15.27 -23.86 3.24
CA ARG A 97 -15.33 -22.53 3.89
C ARG A 97 -14.76 -22.57 5.32
N GLN A 98 -14.72 -23.75 5.96
CA GLN A 98 -14.23 -23.96 7.32
C GLN A 98 -12.69 -24.12 7.39
N ALA A 99 -11.99 -24.04 6.25
CA ALA A 99 -10.54 -24.14 6.23
C ALA A 99 -9.90 -22.93 6.93
N THR A 100 -8.83 -23.20 7.68
CA THR A 100 -7.93 -22.15 8.17
C THR A 100 -6.74 -22.04 7.23
N PHE A 101 -6.30 -20.83 6.97
CA PHE A 101 -5.09 -20.57 6.20
C PHE A 101 -4.04 -19.94 7.10
N ARG A 102 -2.78 -20.16 6.75
CA ARG A 102 -1.64 -19.57 7.45
C ARG A 102 -0.64 -19.06 6.42
N THR A 103 -0.09 -17.88 6.67
CA THR A 103 1.01 -17.38 5.84
C THR A 103 2.26 -18.24 6.02
N THR A 104 2.89 -18.62 4.92
CA THR A 104 4.21 -19.27 4.92
C THR A 104 5.32 -18.26 5.24
N PRO A 105 6.59 -18.68 5.45
CA PRO A 105 7.70 -17.75 5.56
C PRO A 105 7.82 -16.78 4.38
N SER A 106 7.50 -17.22 3.16
CA SER A 106 7.47 -16.36 1.98
C SER A 106 6.31 -15.37 2.01
N GLY A 107 5.13 -15.79 2.46
CA GLY A 107 3.98 -14.91 2.69
C GLY A 107 4.25 -13.88 3.78
N ASP A 108 4.92 -14.29 4.87
CA ASP A 108 5.31 -13.39 5.95
C ASP A 108 6.36 -12.35 5.52
N GLN A 109 7.30 -12.73 4.67
CA GLN A 109 8.26 -11.77 4.09
C GLN A 109 7.57 -10.67 3.29
N LEU A 110 6.54 -11.01 2.48
CA LEU A 110 5.73 -10.04 1.75
C LEU A 110 5.01 -9.08 2.71
N ARG A 111 4.36 -9.62 3.74
CA ARG A 111 3.67 -8.81 4.76
C ARG A 111 4.64 -7.92 5.52
N ALA A 112 5.78 -8.46 5.95
CA ALA A 112 6.80 -7.72 6.69
C ALA A 112 7.41 -6.59 5.83
N GLY A 113 7.60 -6.80 4.53
CA GLY A 113 8.04 -5.74 3.61
C GLY A 113 7.07 -4.56 3.56
N SER A 114 5.78 -4.85 3.38
CA SER A 114 4.73 -3.83 3.41
C SER A 114 4.69 -3.11 4.76
N MET A 115 4.77 -3.84 5.87
CA MET A 115 4.73 -3.27 7.21
C MET A 115 5.90 -2.32 7.48
N ARG A 116 7.15 -2.73 7.17
CA ARG A 116 8.35 -1.87 7.33
C ARG A 116 8.22 -0.55 6.56
N ARG A 117 7.62 -0.60 5.37
CA ARG A 117 7.39 0.58 4.55
C ARG A 117 6.41 1.55 5.22
N HIS A 118 5.34 1.04 5.82
CA HIS A 118 4.39 1.86 6.61
C HIS A 118 5.04 2.40 7.89
N GLU A 119 5.78 1.57 8.62
CA GLU A 119 6.53 2.01 9.81
C GLU A 119 7.47 3.16 9.50
N MET A 120 8.21 3.08 8.38
CA MET A 120 9.10 4.14 7.93
C MET A 120 8.32 5.44 7.68
N ALA A 121 7.22 5.38 6.92
CA ALA A 121 6.40 6.54 6.59
C ALA A 121 5.81 7.21 7.84
N TYR A 122 5.22 6.43 8.75
CA TYR A 122 4.65 6.97 9.99
C TYR A 122 5.73 7.52 10.94
N ARG A 123 6.89 6.88 11.00
CA ARG A 123 8.02 7.38 11.78
C ARG A 123 8.54 8.71 11.27
N GLN A 124 8.61 8.89 9.94
CA GLN A 124 8.95 10.17 9.32
C GLN A 124 7.94 11.26 9.69
N ASP A 125 6.64 10.92 9.68
CA ASP A 125 5.59 11.88 10.04
C ASP A 125 5.64 12.31 11.51
N GLN A 126 5.90 11.35 12.42
CA GLN A 126 5.88 11.59 13.88
C GLN A 126 7.14 12.28 14.38
N LYS A 127 8.31 11.83 13.92
CA LYS A 127 9.60 12.27 14.49
C LYS A 127 10.25 13.36 13.67
N GLY A 128 9.69 13.71 12.48
CA GLY A 128 10.35 14.60 11.54
C GLY A 128 11.75 14.09 11.22
N GLN A 129 11.90 12.75 11.11
CA GLN A 129 13.21 12.16 10.82
C GLN A 129 13.74 12.77 9.56
N GLY A 130 14.83 13.51 9.79
CA GLY A 130 15.47 14.28 8.79
C GLY A 130 16.28 13.45 7.83
N TRP A 131 16.59 14.08 6.73
CA TRP A 131 17.61 13.63 5.83
C TRP A 131 18.98 13.68 6.53
N ASP A 132 19.78 12.63 6.38
CA ASP A 132 21.15 12.60 6.93
C ASP A 132 22.13 13.52 6.17
N GLY A 133 21.63 14.20 5.11
CA GLY A 133 22.41 15.08 4.27
C GLY A 133 23.25 14.36 3.21
N HIS A 134 23.05 13.06 3.05
CA HIS A 134 23.81 12.25 2.10
C HIS A 134 22.92 11.65 1.02
N TRP A 135 23.47 11.59 -0.17
CA TRP A 135 23.00 10.80 -1.28
C TRP A 135 23.76 9.49 -1.31
N HIS A 136 23.07 8.38 -1.31
CA HIS A 136 23.63 7.03 -1.29
C HIS A 136 23.61 6.46 -2.70
N LEU A 137 24.77 6.25 -3.30
CA LEU A 137 24.96 5.89 -4.69
C LEU A 137 25.29 4.41 -4.84
N VAL A 138 24.72 3.81 -5.85
CA VAL A 138 25.05 2.47 -6.33
C VAL A 138 25.37 2.55 -7.80
N ALA A 139 26.55 2.15 -8.19
CA ALA A 139 26.93 1.95 -9.58
C ALA A 139 27.28 0.47 -9.83
N PHE A 140 26.96 -0.03 -11.00
CA PHE A 140 27.30 -1.42 -11.36
C PHE A 140 27.62 -1.57 -12.84
N ALA A 141 28.53 -2.53 -13.13
CA ALA A 141 28.92 -2.91 -14.48
C ALA A 141 28.75 -4.44 -14.63
N ILE A 142 27.50 -4.85 -14.83
CA ILE A 142 27.14 -6.27 -14.96
C ILE A 142 27.18 -6.66 -16.45
N PRO A 143 27.96 -7.68 -16.84
CA PRO A 143 28.14 -8.07 -18.24
C PRO A 143 26.86 -8.68 -18.82
N GLU A 144 26.78 -8.67 -20.18
CA GLU A 144 25.54 -9.06 -20.89
C GLU A 144 25.12 -10.51 -20.64
N HIS A 145 26.06 -11.42 -20.42
CA HIS A 145 25.72 -12.80 -20.08
C HIS A 145 25.03 -12.97 -18.73
N LYS A 146 25.08 -11.96 -17.83
CA LYS A 146 24.32 -11.86 -16.58
C LYS A 146 23.17 -10.86 -16.66
N ARG A 147 22.64 -10.57 -17.86
CA ARG A 147 21.56 -9.60 -18.09
C ARG A 147 20.35 -9.77 -17.14
N ALA A 148 19.89 -11.02 -16.95
CA ALA A 148 18.77 -11.30 -16.07
C ALA A 148 19.04 -10.87 -14.61
N ALA A 149 20.26 -11.01 -14.10
CA ALA A 149 20.65 -10.53 -12.77
C ALA A 149 20.72 -8.99 -12.73
N ARG A 150 21.23 -8.37 -13.80
CA ARG A 150 21.25 -6.91 -13.96
C ARG A 150 19.84 -6.32 -13.90
N ASP A 151 18.91 -6.86 -14.67
CA ASP A 151 17.54 -6.38 -14.74
C ASP A 151 16.84 -6.57 -13.38
N ARG A 152 17.03 -7.71 -12.69
CA ARG A 152 16.53 -7.94 -11.34
C ARG A 152 17.13 -6.99 -10.30
N LEU A 153 18.44 -6.72 -10.36
CA LEU A 153 19.06 -5.76 -9.46
C LEU A 153 18.46 -4.37 -9.64
N ARG A 154 18.31 -3.92 -10.89
CA ARG A 154 17.69 -2.65 -11.23
C ARG A 154 16.26 -2.54 -10.66
N ASP A 155 15.42 -3.56 -10.88
CA ASP A 155 14.05 -3.58 -10.39
C ASP A 155 14.02 -3.50 -8.85
N ARG A 156 14.91 -4.24 -8.18
CA ARG A 156 15.04 -4.20 -6.72
C ARG A 156 15.51 -2.84 -6.19
N LEU A 157 16.42 -2.16 -6.87
CA LEU A 157 16.85 -0.81 -6.46
C LEU A 157 15.71 0.20 -6.57
N LEU A 158 14.84 0.07 -7.58
CA LEU A 158 13.65 0.90 -7.73
C LEU A 158 12.61 0.59 -6.64
N ASP A 159 12.38 -0.70 -6.33
CA ASP A 159 11.48 -1.15 -5.26
C ASP A 159 11.90 -0.62 -3.88
N GLU A 160 13.22 -0.50 -3.64
CA GLU A 160 13.78 0.10 -2.41
C GLU A 160 13.73 1.64 -2.40
N GLY A 161 13.05 2.26 -3.37
CA GLY A 161 12.86 3.71 -3.44
C GLY A 161 14.01 4.47 -4.11
N GLY A 162 14.94 3.77 -4.76
CA GLY A 162 16.01 4.38 -5.52
C GLY A 162 15.53 5.03 -6.81
N ALA A 163 16.34 5.96 -7.35
CA ALA A 163 16.14 6.56 -8.66
C ALA A 163 17.34 6.32 -9.58
N PRO A 164 17.13 6.13 -10.88
CA PRO A 164 18.22 6.07 -11.84
C PRO A 164 18.81 7.47 -12.05
N VAL A 165 20.13 7.57 -11.97
CA VAL A 165 20.87 8.79 -12.33
C VAL A 165 21.31 8.70 -13.80
N ASN A 166 21.82 7.53 -14.19
CA ASN A 166 22.17 7.20 -15.57
C ASN A 166 22.22 5.66 -15.73
N ASN A 167 22.64 5.19 -16.90
CA ASN A 167 22.76 3.76 -17.14
C ASN A 167 23.77 3.09 -16.17
N GLY A 168 23.26 2.28 -15.26
CA GLY A 168 24.06 1.55 -14.29
C GLY A 168 24.41 2.32 -13.00
N MET A 169 23.84 3.51 -12.80
CA MET A 169 23.99 4.27 -11.56
C MET A 169 22.62 4.65 -10.99
N TYR A 170 22.44 4.39 -9.70
CA TYR A 170 21.22 4.66 -8.93
C TYR A 170 21.55 5.44 -7.67
N VAL A 171 20.58 6.19 -7.17
CA VAL A 171 20.71 6.98 -5.94
C VAL A 171 19.51 6.75 -5.02
N SER A 172 19.74 6.78 -3.73
CA SER A 172 18.73 6.82 -2.68
C SER A 172 19.00 8.00 -1.74
N ALA A 173 17.94 8.56 -1.17
CA ALA A 173 18.02 9.54 -0.08
C ALA A 173 18.09 8.87 1.31
N HIS A 174 18.08 7.54 1.36
CA HIS A 174 18.19 6.74 2.57
C HIS A 174 19.39 5.82 2.48
N PRO A 175 20.07 5.55 3.63
CA PRO A 175 21.09 4.51 3.70
C PRO A 175 20.50 3.15 3.24
N TRP A 176 21.05 2.58 2.19
CA TRP A 176 20.59 1.31 1.62
C TRP A 176 21.71 0.33 1.30
N GLU A 177 22.97 0.67 1.63
CA GLU A 177 24.15 -0.10 1.26
C GLU A 177 24.07 -1.56 1.68
N ASP A 178 23.61 -1.84 2.90
CA ASP A 178 23.48 -3.22 3.40
C ASP A 178 22.37 -3.99 2.70
N THR A 179 21.29 -3.31 2.34
CA THR A 179 20.22 -3.91 1.55
C THR A 179 20.70 -4.24 0.14
N VAL A 180 21.42 -3.31 -0.49
CA VAL A 180 21.99 -3.49 -1.82
C VAL A 180 23.01 -4.63 -1.84
N ARG A 181 23.90 -4.73 -0.83
CA ARG A 181 24.84 -5.87 -0.71
C ARG A 181 24.11 -7.19 -0.66
N ARG A 182 23.10 -7.33 0.20
CA ARG A 182 22.30 -8.56 0.29
C ARG A 182 21.61 -8.94 -1.02
N ILE A 183 21.04 -7.95 -1.73
CA ILE A 183 20.43 -8.18 -3.04
C ILE A 183 21.47 -8.67 -4.04
N ALA A 184 22.63 -8.04 -4.08
CA ALA A 184 23.69 -8.38 -5.02
C ALA A 184 24.33 -9.74 -4.73
N ASP A 185 24.49 -10.10 -3.46
CA ASP A 185 24.93 -11.45 -3.05
C ASP A 185 23.95 -12.52 -3.53
N HIS A 186 22.65 -12.30 -3.35
CA HIS A 186 21.59 -13.21 -3.82
C HIS A 186 21.56 -13.39 -5.34
N LEU A 187 21.98 -12.35 -6.07
CA LEU A 187 22.04 -12.34 -7.53
C LEU A 187 23.40 -12.75 -8.11
N ASP A 188 24.37 -13.07 -7.26
CA ASP A 188 25.76 -13.40 -7.64
C ASP A 188 26.41 -12.31 -8.50
N VAL A 189 26.30 -11.04 -8.06
CA VAL A 189 26.85 -9.86 -8.74
C VAL A 189 27.53 -8.86 -7.78
N ALA A 190 27.81 -9.26 -6.55
CA ALA A 190 28.39 -8.36 -5.53
C ALA A 190 29.76 -7.79 -5.96
N ASP A 191 30.56 -8.56 -6.71
CA ASP A 191 31.85 -8.13 -7.25
C ASP A 191 31.76 -7.06 -8.36
N ARG A 192 30.55 -6.73 -8.80
CA ARG A 192 30.28 -5.76 -9.87
C ARG A 192 29.72 -4.44 -9.38
N LEU A 193 29.63 -4.24 -8.07
CA LEU A 193 29.07 -3.04 -7.47
C LEU A 193 30.15 -2.06 -7.04
N THR A 194 29.79 -0.79 -7.14
CA THR A 194 30.45 0.33 -6.46
C THR A 194 29.43 1.06 -5.62
N LEU A 195 29.70 1.20 -4.33
CA LEU A 195 28.87 1.94 -3.38
C LEU A 195 29.62 3.19 -2.95
N ALA A 196 28.90 4.31 -2.86
CA ALA A 196 29.43 5.58 -2.40
C ALA A 196 28.34 6.39 -1.71
N SER A 197 28.72 7.32 -0.87
CA SER A 197 27.84 8.36 -0.35
C SER A 197 28.46 9.73 -0.55
N THR A 198 27.65 10.75 -0.79
CA THR A 198 28.12 12.12 -0.97
C THR A 198 27.08 13.13 -0.50
N GLN A 199 27.55 14.26 0.03
CA GLN A 199 26.69 15.41 0.32
C GLN A 199 26.54 16.33 -0.90
N ASP A 200 27.46 16.26 -1.84
CA ASP A 200 27.55 17.14 -3.01
C ASP A 200 27.31 16.33 -4.30
N LEU A 201 26.04 16.10 -4.60
CA LEU A 201 25.60 15.45 -5.83
C LEU A 201 25.13 16.48 -6.83
N GLU A 202 25.66 16.42 -8.04
CA GLU A 202 25.19 17.19 -9.19
C GLU A 202 24.71 16.24 -10.30
N VAL A 203 23.49 16.46 -10.78
CA VAL A 203 22.95 15.73 -11.92
C VAL A 203 22.37 16.73 -12.93
N GLY A 204 22.92 16.74 -14.15
CA GLY A 204 22.47 17.64 -15.20
C GLY A 204 22.57 19.13 -14.84
N GLY A 205 23.56 19.52 -14.01
CA GLY A 205 23.71 20.90 -13.53
C GLY A 205 22.88 21.27 -12.31
N VAL A 206 22.03 20.35 -11.83
CA VAL A 206 21.20 20.55 -10.63
C VAL A 206 21.95 20.06 -9.41
N ARG A 207 22.06 20.89 -8.35
CA ARG A 207 22.72 20.60 -7.08
C ARG A 207 21.78 20.74 -5.88
N ALA A 208 20.81 21.67 -5.97
CA ALA A 208 19.91 21.91 -4.84
C ALA A 208 19.10 20.65 -4.52
N ALA A 209 19.20 20.16 -3.28
CA ALA A 209 18.69 18.84 -2.90
C ALA A 209 17.21 18.61 -3.23
N ARG A 210 16.34 19.61 -3.03
CA ARG A 210 14.91 19.51 -3.39
C ARG A 210 14.68 19.48 -4.90
N GLU A 211 15.48 20.19 -5.66
CA GLU A 211 15.40 20.20 -7.13
C GLU A 211 15.91 18.86 -7.67
N LEU A 212 16.99 18.30 -7.10
CA LEU A 212 17.46 16.96 -7.41
C LEU A 212 16.37 15.90 -7.11
N ALA A 213 15.72 16.00 -5.96
CA ALA A 213 14.64 15.09 -5.62
C ALA A 213 13.49 15.13 -6.66
N ARG A 214 13.11 16.33 -7.12
CA ARG A 214 12.10 16.50 -8.19
C ARG A 214 12.56 16.03 -9.56
N ALA A 215 13.85 16.16 -9.86
CA ALA A 215 14.40 15.71 -11.13
C ALA A 215 14.52 14.18 -11.21
N LEU A 216 14.77 13.52 -10.09
CA LEU A 216 15.04 12.09 -10.01
C LEU A 216 13.81 11.24 -9.69
N TRP A 217 12.85 11.77 -8.94
CA TRP A 217 11.60 11.09 -8.56
C TRP A 217 10.37 11.88 -9.02
N PRO A 218 9.25 11.23 -9.33
CA PRO A 218 8.01 11.89 -9.76
C PRO A 218 7.25 12.51 -8.56
N VAL A 219 7.95 13.38 -7.79
CA VAL A 219 7.45 13.96 -6.53
C VAL A 219 6.13 14.70 -6.73
N ASP A 220 6.03 15.50 -7.78
CA ASP A 220 4.85 16.33 -8.03
C ASP A 220 3.64 15.48 -8.46
N GLU A 221 3.86 14.40 -9.22
CA GLU A 221 2.79 13.45 -9.58
C GLU A 221 2.26 12.69 -8.37
N ILE A 222 3.17 12.22 -7.50
CA ILE A 222 2.80 11.53 -6.26
C ILE A 222 2.06 12.47 -5.32
N GLY A 223 2.52 13.71 -5.18
CA GLY A 223 1.85 14.74 -4.40
C GLY A 223 0.44 15.05 -4.92
N ALA A 224 0.27 15.16 -6.24
CA ALA A 224 -1.04 15.33 -6.86
C ALA A 224 -1.97 14.13 -6.62
N ALA A 225 -1.44 12.91 -6.68
CA ALA A 225 -2.21 11.69 -6.40
C ALA A 225 -2.67 11.62 -4.94
N TYR A 226 -1.81 11.94 -3.97
CA TYR A 226 -2.21 12.05 -2.55
C TYR A 226 -3.24 13.16 -2.33
N SER A 227 -3.08 14.32 -2.97
CA SER A 227 -4.05 15.41 -2.88
C SER A 227 -5.43 15.01 -3.40
N ARG A 228 -5.47 14.23 -4.47
CA ARG A 228 -6.71 13.65 -5.01
C ARG A 228 -7.33 12.68 -4.03
N PHE A 229 -6.55 11.74 -3.49
CA PHE A 229 -7.01 10.79 -2.47
C PHE A 229 -7.64 11.52 -1.27
N VAL A 230 -6.99 12.55 -0.73
CA VAL A 230 -7.50 13.33 0.41
C VAL A 230 -8.83 14.00 0.06
N ARG A 231 -8.96 14.61 -1.13
CA ARG A 231 -10.22 15.23 -1.56
C ARG A 231 -11.35 14.22 -1.71
N GLU A 232 -11.08 13.09 -2.35
CA GLU A 232 -12.08 12.04 -2.62
C GLU A 232 -12.60 11.38 -1.35
N HIS A 233 -11.82 11.38 -0.28
CA HIS A 233 -12.17 10.75 0.99
C HIS A 233 -12.38 11.76 2.14
N SER A 234 -12.47 13.06 1.84
CA SER A 234 -12.60 14.14 2.84
C SER A 234 -13.82 14.00 3.75
N ASP A 235 -14.91 13.40 3.27
CA ASP A 235 -16.17 13.23 4.02
C ASP A 235 -16.19 12.00 4.94
N VAL A 236 -15.18 11.12 4.85
CA VAL A 236 -15.15 9.88 5.64
C VAL A 236 -15.09 10.16 7.14
N VAL A 237 -14.13 10.97 7.59
CA VAL A 237 -13.95 11.31 9.01
C VAL A 237 -15.19 12.05 9.55
N PRO A 238 -15.67 13.14 8.94
CA PRO A 238 -16.91 13.80 9.39
C PRO A 238 -18.12 12.88 9.47
N THR A 239 -18.23 11.92 8.55
CA THR A 239 -19.33 10.94 8.55
C THR A 239 -19.22 9.98 9.73
N LEU A 240 -18.04 9.41 9.97
CA LEU A 240 -17.81 8.54 11.13
C LEU A 240 -18.00 9.25 12.46
N GLU A 241 -17.61 10.52 12.57
CA GLU A 241 -17.84 11.35 13.77
C GLU A 241 -19.32 11.58 14.03
N ARG A 242 -20.11 11.88 12.99
CA ARG A 242 -21.57 12.05 13.11
C ARG A 242 -22.25 10.77 13.59
N LEU A 243 -21.87 9.61 13.05
CA LEU A 243 -22.39 8.31 13.47
C LEU A 243 -22.04 8.04 14.93
N ARG A 244 -20.81 8.32 15.33
CA ARG A 244 -20.38 8.21 16.73
C ARG A 244 -21.19 9.11 17.67
N ALA A 245 -21.42 10.36 17.28
CA ALA A 245 -22.19 11.32 18.09
C ALA A 245 -23.66 10.90 18.27
N ARG A 246 -24.21 10.17 17.31
CA ARG A 246 -25.57 9.62 17.35
C ARG A 246 -25.67 8.25 18.02
N HIS A 247 -24.54 7.64 18.40
CA HIS A 247 -24.46 6.26 18.87
C HIS A 247 -25.04 5.25 17.85
N ASP A 248 -25.00 5.62 16.56
CA ASP A 248 -25.43 4.74 15.48
C ASP A 248 -24.37 3.65 15.25
N ARG A 249 -24.83 2.44 14.92
CA ARG A 249 -23.98 1.34 14.47
C ARG A 249 -24.05 1.22 12.96
N ILE A 250 -22.94 0.84 12.35
CA ILE A 250 -22.88 0.55 10.91
C ILE A 250 -22.78 -0.95 10.72
N ALA A 251 -23.62 -1.50 9.86
CA ALA A 251 -23.51 -2.89 9.45
C ALA A 251 -22.20 -3.12 8.65
N ASP A 252 -21.63 -4.31 8.73
CA ASP A 252 -20.40 -4.67 8.03
C ASP A 252 -20.55 -4.57 6.51
N SER A 253 -21.71 -4.95 5.98
CA SER A 253 -22.05 -4.82 4.56
C SER A 253 -21.97 -3.39 4.02
N ASP A 254 -22.24 -2.41 4.87
CA ASP A 254 -22.20 -0.98 4.49
C ASP A 254 -20.80 -0.38 4.68
N PHE A 255 -20.08 -0.84 5.72
CA PHE A 255 -18.81 -0.29 6.12
C PHE A 255 -17.60 -0.89 5.38
N LEU A 256 -17.51 -2.24 5.33
CA LEU A 256 -16.33 -2.93 4.82
C LEU A 256 -15.98 -2.60 3.37
N PRO A 257 -16.95 -2.51 2.43
CA PRO A 257 -16.64 -2.14 1.06
C PRO A 257 -16.03 -0.75 0.92
N GLY A 258 -16.52 0.21 1.71
CA GLY A 258 -16.00 1.58 1.74
C GLY A 258 -14.57 1.65 2.31
N ALA A 259 -14.36 1.00 3.45
CA ALA A 259 -13.06 0.94 4.11
C ALA A 259 -12.01 0.27 3.21
N LEU A 260 -12.37 -0.84 2.57
CA LEU A 260 -11.44 -1.57 1.70
C LEU A 260 -11.09 -0.77 0.44
N ARG A 261 -12.08 -0.11 -0.21
CA ARG A 261 -11.81 0.80 -1.33
C ARG A 261 -10.86 1.94 -0.95
N MET A 262 -11.07 2.55 0.22
CA MET A 262 -10.19 3.61 0.71
C MET A 262 -8.75 3.12 0.90
N VAL A 263 -8.57 1.92 1.49
CA VAL A 263 -7.24 1.31 1.67
C VAL A 263 -6.58 1.03 0.32
N ILE A 264 -7.31 0.49 -0.65
CA ILE A 264 -6.78 0.20 -1.98
C ILE A 264 -6.36 1.50 -2.69
N ALA A 265 -7.23 2.51 -2.71
CA ALA A 265 -6.91 3.81 -3.31
C ALA A 265 -5.67 4.47 -2.65
N PHE A 266 -5.51 4.32 -1.34
CA PHE A 266 -4.29 4.75 -0.66
C PHE A 266 -3.07 3.94 -1.09
N GLN A 267 -3.17 2.62 -1.14
CA GLN A 267 -2.06 1.72 -1.50
C GLN A 267 -1.56 1.96 -2.93
N GLU A 268 -2.42 2.27 -3.88
CA GLU A 268 -2.04 2.60 -5.26
C GLU A 268 -1.06 3.78 -5.34
N VAL A 269 -1.23 4.78 -4.48
CA VAL A 269 -0.32 5.92 -4.40
C VAL A 269 0.90 5.57 -3.54
N PHE A 270 0.69 4.95 -2.38
CA PHE A 270 1.71 4.66 -1.39
C PHE A 270 2.81 3.73 -1.90
N LEU A 271 2.47 2.76 -2.75
CA LEU A 271 3.45 1.84 -3.35
C LEU A 271 4.40 2.54 -4.33
N ARG A 272 3.98 3.65 -4.92
CA ARG A 272 4.79 4.48 -5.84
C ARG A 272 5.62 5.53 -5.12
N ASP A 273 5.32 5.79 -3.83
CA ASP A 273 6.01 6.82 -3.04
C ASP A 273 7.40 6.32 -2.64
N PRO A 274 8.50 6.95 -3.03
CA PRO A 274 9.86 6.59 -2.61
C PRO A 274 10.11 6.83 -1.13
N LEU A 275 9.16 7.41 -0.39
CA LEU A 275 9.25 7.80 1.01
C LEU A 275 10.45 8.71 1.30
N LEU A 276 10.68 9.66 0.42
CA LEU A 276 11.77 10.63 0.60
C LEU A 276 11.68 11.35 1.96
N PRO A 277 12.82 11.71 2.56
CA PRO A 277 12.86 12.54 3.76
C PRO A 277 12.05 13.83 3.58
N PRO A 278 11.36 14.32 4.63
CA PRO A 278 10.52 15.53 4.55
C PRO A 278 11.26 16.79 4.07
N GLU A 279 12.56 16.86 4.25
CA GLU A 279 13.40 17.98 3.79
C GLU A 279 13.50 18.08 2.27
N LEU A 280 13.35 16.94 1.58
CA LEU A 280 13.41 16.83 0.12
C LEU A 280 12.03 17.01 -0.55
N LEU A 281 10.96 17.05 0.25
CA LEU A 281 9.59 17.12 -0.23
C LEU A 281 9.05 18.57 -0.23
N PRO A 282 8.03 18.86 -1.05
CA PRO A 282 7.25 20.11 -0.96
C PRO A 282 6.59 20.26 0.42
N ARG A 283 6.34 21.49 0.86
CA ARG A 283 5.64 21.78 2.12
C ARG A 283 4.40 22.60 1.84
N PRO A 284 3.19 22.17 2.33
CA PRO A 284 2.94 20.91 3.04
C PRO A 284 3.00 19.70 2.10
N TRP A 285 3.40 18.51 2.62
CA TRP A 285 3.40 17.27 1.85
C TRP A 285 2.04 16.57 1.97
N PRO A 286 1.31 16.36 0.85
CA PRO A 286 -0.02 15.76 0.90
C PRO A 286 -0.03 14.30 1.36
N GLY A 287 1.08 13.57 1.22
CA GLY A 287 1.20 12.19 1.70
C GLY A 287 1.01 12.07 3.20
N ARG A 288 1.45 13.05 3.99
CA ARG A 288 1.18 13.10 5.43
C ARG A 288 -0.32 13.21 5.71
N ALA A 289 -1.01 14.15 5.08
CA ALA A 289 -2.46 14.32 5.24
C ALA A 289 -3.24 13.06 4.83
N ALA A 290 -2.80 12.37 3.78
CA ALA A 290 -3.40 11.10 3.36
C ALA A 290 -3.25 10.01 4.42
N ARG A 291 -2.07 9.87 5.03
CA ARG A 291 -1.81 8.91 6.12
C ARG A 291 -2.61 9.24 7.39
N GLU A 292 -2.67 10.52 7.78
CA GLU A 292 -3.48 10.99 8.91
C GLU A 292 -4.97 10.70 8.69
N LEU A 293 -5.49 10.95 7.48
CA LEU A 293 -6.86 10.65 7.12
C LEU A 293 -7.17 9.15 7.25
N LEU A 294 -6.28 8.29 6.73
CA LEU A 294 -6.45 6.84 6.80
C LEU A 294 -6.45 6.33 8.25
N LEU A 295 -5.48 6.76 9.07
CA LEU A 295 -5.38 6.36 10.48
C LEU A 295 -6.55 6.86 11.32
N THR A 296 -6.96 8.12 11.13
CA THR A 296 -8.09 8.70 11.84
C THR A 296 -9.40 7.98 11.49
N SER A 297 -9.62 7.71 10.20
CA SER A 297 -10.78 6.94 9.74
C SER A 297 -10.81 5.54 10.37
N ARG A 298 -9.67 4.84 10.39
CA ARG A 298 -9.57 3.52 11.01
C ARG A 298 -9.83 3.56 12.51
N ARG A 299 -9.23 4.49 13.24
CA ARG A 299 -9.45 4.66 14.69
C ARG A 299 -10.92 4.92 15.03
N LEU A 300 -11.58 5.79 14.27
CA LEU A 300 -13.00 6.05 14.45
C LEU A 300 -13.85 4.82 14.14
N ALA A 301 -13.55 4.12 13.07
CA ALA A 301 -14.21 2.88 12.67
C ALA A 301 -14.11 1.79 13.74
N LEU A 302 -12.93 1.59 14.32
CA LEU A 302 -12.71 0.64 15.41
C LEU A 302 -13.54 0.99 16.66
N ARG A 303 -13.73 2.28 16.97
CA ARG A 303 -14.54 2.73 18.09
C ARG A 303 -16.05 2.60 17.88
N LEU A 304 -16.51 2.58 16.63
CA LEU A 304 -17.92 2.42 16.26
C LEU A 304 -18.39 0.97 16.29
N ARG A 305 -17.47 0.01 16.43
CA ARG A 305 -17.74 -1.42 16.38
C ARG A 305 -17.38 -2.07 17.71
N ALA A 306 -18.21 -3.03 18.15
CA ALA A 306 -17.90 -3.84 19.32
C ALA A 306 -16.63 -4.68 19.03
N GLU A 307 -15.77 -4.87 20.04
CA GLU A 307 -14.47 -5.49 19.88
C GLU A 307 -14.56 -6.94 19.35
N HIS A 308 -15.56 -7.68 19.79
CA HIS A 308 -15.83 -9.07 19.41
C HIS A 308 -16.52 -9.22 18.02
N GLU A 309 -16.97 -8.11 17.43
CA GLU A 309 -17.59 -8.06 16.11
C GLU A 309 -16.64 -7.54 15.02
N ARG A 310 -15.38 -7.25 15.35
CA ARG A 310 -14.41 -6.68 14.43
C ARG A 310 -13.76 -7.78 13.59
N PRO A 311 -13.95 -7.79 12.26
CA PRO A 311 -13.19 -8.70 11.42
C PRO A 311 -11.69 -8.37 11.47
N ALA A 312 -10.86 -9.38 11.24
CA ALA A 312 -9.40 -9.24 11.24
C ALA A 312 -8.87 -8.33 10.12
N LEU A 313 -9.75 -7.77 9.28
CA LEU A 313 -9.36 -6.96 8.12
C LEU A 313 -8.38 -5.83 8.50
N PHE A 314 -7.14 -5.97 8.03
CA PHE A 314 -6.01 -5.07 8.32
C PHE A 314 -5.69 -4.89 9.82
N ALA A 315 -5.98 -5.89 10.66
CA ALA A 315 -5.70 -5.84 12.09
C ALA A 315 -4.21 -5.57 12.42
N ALA A 316 -3.30 -6.01 11.55
CA ALA A 316 -1.87 -5.71 11.69
C ALA A 316 -1.53 -4.21 11.67
N PHE A 317 -2.44 -3.36 11.15
CA PHE A 317 -2.27 -1.90 11.12
C PHE A 317 -2.86 -1.18 12.33
N ASP A 318 -3.55 -1.86 13.25
CA ASP A 318 -4.19 -1.25 14.41
C ASP A 318 -3.16 -0.58 15.33
N GLN A 319 -1.96 -1.16 15.44
CA GLN A 319 -0.85 -0.58 16.18
C GLN A 319 -0.47 0.85 15.74
N PHE A 320 -0.67 1.18 14.46
CA PHE A 320 -0.40 2.54 13.97
C PHE A 320 -1.55 3.49 14.26
N ALA A 321 -2.79 2.98 14.27
CA ALA A 321 -3.96 3.79 14.61
C ALA A 321 -3.94 4.24 16.07
N ASP A 322 -3.38 3.43 16.98
CA ASP A 322 -3.25 3.75 18.40
C ASP A 322 -2.14 4.78 18.68
N GLN A 323 -1.14 4.89 17.79
CA GLN A 323 0.00 5.80 17.92
C GLN A 323 -0.23 7.16 17.23
N ALA A 324 -1.32 7.32 16.48
CA ALA A 324 -1.65 8.59 15.82
C ALA A 324 -2.11 9.62 16.86
N PRO A 325 -1.67 10.89 16.75
CA PRO A 325 -2.03 11.97 17.68
C PRO A 325 -3.53 12.27 17.73
#